data_57b44c7772ad7473022e16e8b0728f70
#
_entry.id   57b44c7772ad7473022e16e8b0728f70
#
_cell.length_a   1.000
_cell.length_b   1.000
_cell.length_c   1.000
_cell.angle_alpha   90.00
_cell.angle_beta   90.00
_cell.angle_gamma   90.00
#
_symmetry.space_group_name_H-M   'P 1'
#
loop_
_entity.id
_entity.type
_entity.pdbx_description
1 polymer ?
#
loop_
_entity_poly.entity_id
_entity_poly.type
_entity_poly.pdbx_seq_one_letter_code
_entity_poly.pdbx_strand_id
1 'polypeptide(L)'
;MEIDLKGKVAIVTGAGRGIGREIAETLGREGAVTVITDVRPELLDDVADTFGREGWSGRQFICDVRDRARTQAVVGEVVKALGRVDVLVNNAGVAPGGPIETLSEETWDLNLDVNLKGTFLMCQAVIPVMKRQRAGRIINAASFAAIMPITGSGAYAASKAGVHYFTRALAGELGPWNITVNCYAPGMIPTDINGFTQLPRDRQRRLLDTLTFRRWGEAREVANLICFLASDLAGYITGTMIDVSGGKLATQIPRLAWEAAAAEGVVSLD
;
A
#
# COMPACT_ATOMS: atom_id res chain seq x y z
N MET A 1 -21.67 -4.09 10.28
CA MET A 1 -20.51 -4.92 9.89
C MET A 1 -19.38 -4.47 10.78
N GLU A 2 -18.79 -5.35 11.54
CA GLU A 2 -17.68 -5.07 12.44
C GLU A 2 -16.43 -5.77 11.91
N ILE A 3 -15.31 -5.06 11.85
CA ILE A 3 -14.02 -5.63 11.53
C ILE A 3 -13.37 -5.98 12.86
N ASP A 4 -13.07 -7.26 13.09
CA ASP A 4 -12.34 -7.75 14.26
C ASP A 4 -11.04 -8.40 13.80
N LEU A 5 -9.92 -7.81 14.21
CA LEU A 5 -8.58 -8.33 13.94
C LEU A 5 -7.87 -8.81 15.22
N LYS A 6 -8.60 -8.96 16.33
CA LYS A 6 -8.03 -9.43 17.60
C LYS A 6 -7.30 -10.75 17.43
N GLY A 7 -6.07 -10.81 17.93
CA GLY A 7 -5.22 -11.99 17.85
C GLY A 7 -4.63 -12.29 16.47
N LYS A 8 -4.92 -11.51 15.43
CA LYS A 8 -4.24 -11.57 14.15
C LYS A 8 -2.88 -10.88 14.25
N VAL A 9 -1.88 -11.42 13.59
CA VAL A 9 -0.53 -10.84 13.46
C VAL A 9 -0.39 -10.27 12.05
N ALA A 10 -0.20 -8.96 11.96
CA ALA A 10 -0.07 -8.24 10.69
C ALA A 10 1.35 -7.67 10.55
N ILE A 11 2.01 -7.90 9.42
CA ILE A 11 3.29 -7.28 9.06
C ILE A 11 3.00 -6.18 8.03
N VAL A 12 3.47 -4.95 8.30
CA VAL A 12 3.36 -3.80 7.39
C VAL A 12 4.74 -3.29 7.05
N THR A 13 5.09 -3.28 5.76
CA THR A 13 6.39 -2.76 5.30
C THR A 13 6.29 -1.28 4.91
N GLY A 14 7.37 -0.50 5.12
CA GLY A 14 7.36 0.94 4.91
C GLY A 14 6.35 1.64 5.84
N ALA A 15 6.25 1.17 7.08
CA ALA A 15 5.25 1.61 8.06
C ALA A 15 5.67 2.87 8.84
N GLY A 16 6.85 3.41 8.62
CA GLY A 16 7.36 4.54 9.38
C GLY A 16 6.65 5.87 9.10
N ARG A 17 5.97 6.01 7.96
CA ARG A 17 5.27 7.25 7.58
C ARG A 17 4.14 7.02 6.56
N GLY A 18 3.37 8.09 6.29
CA GLY A 18 2.38 8.16 5.21
C GLY A 18 1.34 7.05 5.27
N ILE A 19 1.03 6.45 4.11
CA ILE A 19 0.02 5.40 3.99
C ILE A 19 0.36 4.19 4.87
N GLY A 20 1.63 3.76 4.90
CA GLY A 20 2.05 2.60 5.69
C GLY A 20 1.86 2.78 7.20
N ARG A 21 2.15 3.97 7.72
CA ARG A 21 1.88 4.33 9.11
C ARG A 21 0.39 4.28 9.42
N GLU A 22 -0.44 4.93 8.61
CA GLU A 22 -1.89 4.93 8.82
C GLU A 22 -2.49 3.52 8.75
N ILE A 23 -1.97 2.66 7.84
CA ILE A 23 -2.36 1.24 7.78
C ILE A 23 -2.01 0.56 9.11
N ALA A 24 -0.77 0.72 9.58
CA ALA A 24 -0.31 0.08 10.81
C ALA A 24 -1.13 0.52 12.03
N GLU A 25 -1.36 1.82 12.17
CA GLU A 25 -2.17 2.39 13.26
C GLU A 25 -3.63 1.92 13.18
N THR A 26 -4.21 1.84 11.97
CA THR A 26 -5.60 1.37 11.81
C THR A 26 -5.72 -0.11 12.13
N LEU A 27 -4.78 -0.97 11.70
CA LEU A 27 -4.76 -2.39 12.08
C LEU A 27 -4.62 -2.58 13.59
N GLY A 28 -3.77 -1.77 14.24
CA GLY A 28 -3.61 -1.78 15.70
C GLY A 28 -4.88 -1.39 16.43
N ARG A 29 -5.60 -0.37 15.95
CA ARG A 29 -6.89 0.08 16.48
C ARG A 29 -7.96 -1.01 16.39
N GLU A 30 -7.95 -1.80 15.31
CA GLU A 30 -8.85 -2.95 15.12
C GLU A 30 -8.39 -4.22 15.86
N GLY A 31 -7.37 -4.11 16.72
CA GLY A 31 -6.93 -5.16 17.64
C GLY A 31 -5.87 -6.13 17.11
N ALA A 32 -5.29 -5.89 15.94
CA ALA A 32 -4.19 -6.70 15.45
C ALA A 32 -2.90 -6.45 16.24
N VAL A 33 -2.08 -7.48 16.41
CA VAL A 33 -0.67 -7.31 16.78
C VAL A 33 0.09 -6.89 15.51
N THR A 34 0.46 -5.60 15.43
CA THR A 34 1.02 -5.04 14.21
C THR A 34 2.54 -4.97 14.27
N VAL A 35 3.18 -5.68 13.36
CA VAL A 35 4.63 -5.64 13.15
C VAL A 35 4.94 -4.61 12.08
N ILE A 36 5.63 -3.53 12.47
CA ILE A 36 6.02 -2.43 11.59
C ILE A 36 7.46 -2.58 11.13
N THR A 37 7.72 -2.37 9.83
CA THR A 37 9.08 -2.37 9.31
C THR A 37 9.34 -1.15 8.43
N ASP A 38 10.53 -0.59 8.54
CA ASP A 38 11.05 0.48 7.68
C ASP A 38 12.58 0.38 7.64
N VAL A 39 13.23 1.10 6.73
CA VAL A 39 14.69 1.23 6.68
C VAL A 39 15.20 2.30 7.64
N ARG A 40 14.33 3.16 8.16
CA ARG A 40 14.66 4.29 9.02
C ARG A 40 14.20 4.05 10.45
N PRO A 41 15.12 3.82 11.40
CA PRO A 41 14.78 3.53 12.79
C PRO A 41 14.00 4.66 13.47
N GLU A 42 14.37 5.91 13.23
CA GLU A 42 13.74 7.09 13.83
C GLU A 42 12.23 7.22 13.51
N LEU A 43 11.82 6.76 12.34
CA LEU A 43 10.39 6.74 11.97
C LEU A 43 9.63 5.59 12.65
N LEU A 44 10.30 4.46 12.87
CA LEU A 44 9.71 3.33 13.57
C LEU A 44 9.51 3.65 15.05
N ASP A 45 10.47 4.35 15.67
CA ASP A 45 10.37 4.76 17.07
C ASP A 45 9.15 5.66 17.31
N ASP A 46 8.91 6.66 16.43
CA ASP A 46 7.73 7.53 16.52
C ASP A 46 6.39 6.76 16.39
N VAL A 47 6.33 5.76 15.52
CA VAL A 47 5.15 4.89 15.39
C VAL A 47 5.00 3.99 16.61
N ALA A 48 6.09 3.41 17.12
CA ALA A 48 6.06 2.56 18.31
C ALA A 48 5.63 3.33 19.57
N ASP A 49 6.06 4.58 19.71
CA ASP A 49 5.60 5.48 20.77
C ASP A 49 4.10 5.74 20.68
N THR A 50 3.56 5.90 19.46
CA THR A 50 2.11 6.02 19.24
C THR A 50 1.39 4.75 19.69
N PHE A 51 1.89 3.56 19.31
CA PHE A 51 1.33 2.29 19.75
C PHE A 51 1.32 2.17 21.28
N GLY A 52 2.40 2.58 21.95
CA GLY A 52 2.49 2.59 23.42
C GLY A 52 1.46 3.50 24.06
N ARG A 53 1.27 4.72 23.54
CA ARG A 53 0.28 5.69 24.07
C ARG A 53 -1.16 5.23 23.89
N GLU A 54 -1.46 4.59 22.77
CA GLU A 54 -2.80 4.08 22.45
C GLU A 54 -3.09 2.70 23.05
N GLY A 55 -2.09 2.05 23.65
CA GLY A 55 -2.22 0.70 24.21
C GLY A 55 -2.35 -0.40 23.15
N TRP A 56 -1.93 -0.15 21.92
CA TRP A 56 -1.95 -1.16 20.86
C TRP A 56 -0.74 -2.08 20.93
N SER A 57 -0.94 -3.33 20.54
CA SER A 57 0.13 -4.32 20.53
C SER A 57 0.94 -4.25 19.23
N GLY A 58 2.25 -4.16 19.35
CA GLY A 58 3.11 -4.08 18.15
C GLY A 58 4.57 -4.47 18.42
N ARG A 59 5.30 -4.63 17.33
CA ARG A 59 6.77 -4.80 17.31
C ARG A 59 7.33 -4.05 16.12
N GLN A 60 8.59 -3.62 16.23
CA GLN A 60 9.28 -2.93 15.15
C GLN A 60 10.57 -3.65 14.75
N PHE A 61 10.88 -3.60 13.44
CA PHE A 61 12.12 -4.13 12.89
C PHE A 61 12.67 -3.24 11.79
N ILE A 62 13.94 -2.91 11.85
CA ILE A 62 14.62 -2.29 10.72
C ILE A 62 14.76 -3.36 9.62
N CYS A 63 14.22 -3.07 8.44
CA CYS A 63 14.22 -4.00 7.31
C CYS A 63 14.26 -3.26 5.98
N ASP A 64 15.31 -3.49 5.21
CA ASP A 64 15.29 -3.21 3.79
C ASP A 64 14.65 -4.39 3.08
N VAL A 65 13.52 -4.14 2.41
CA VAL A 65 12.76 -5.20 1.70
C VAL A 65 13.55 -5.82 0.54
N ARG A 66 14.63 -5.18 0.08
CA ARG A 66 15.55 -5.70 -0.94
C ARG A 66 16.48 -6.79 -0.43
N ASP A 67 16.68 -6.83 0.89
CA ASP A 67 17.55 -7.81 1.54
C ASP A 67 16.78 -9.08 1.88
N ARG A 68 17.03 -10.14 1.09
CA ARG A 68 16.42 -11.47 1.29
C ARG A 68 16.70 -12.04 2.68
N ALA A 69 17.94 -11.96 3.15
CA ALA A 69 18.28 -12.52 4.44
C ALA A 69 17.56 -11.80 5.57
N ARG A 70 17.48 -10.46 5.48
CA ARG A 70 16.78 -9.65 6.48
C ARG A 70 15.28 -9.88 6.46
N THR A 71 14.62 -9.96 5.29
CA THR A 71 13.20 -10.26 5.20
C THR A 71 12.84 -11.62 5.82
N GLN A 72 13.66 -12.64 5.55
CA GLN A 72 13.50 -13.96 6.16
C GLN A 72 13.73 -13.93 7.68
N ALA A 73 14.77 -13.22 8.15
CA ALA A 73 15.06 -13.08 9.57
C ALA A 73 13.91 -12.41 10.32
N VAL A 74 13.36 -11.29 9.80
CA VAL A 74 12.22 -10.60 10.41
C VAL A 74 11.02 -11.52 10.54
N VAL A 75 10.63 -12.23 9.48
CA VAL A 75 9.51 -13.18 9.54
C VAL A 75 9.79 -14.31 10.54
N GLY A 76 11.03 -14.82 10.59
CA GLY A 76 11.45 -15.83 11.57
C GLY A 76 11.34 -15.35 13.01
N GLU A 77 11.77 -14.11 13.30
CA GLU A 77 11.66 -13.47 14.62
C GLU A 77 10.19 -13.27 15.02
N VAL A 78 9.33 -12.84 14.07
CA VAL A 78 7.89 -12.72 14.29
C VAL A 78 7.26 -14.06 14.64
N VAL A 79 7.55 -15.09 13.86
CA VAL A 79 7.02 -16.45 14.12
C VAL A 79 7.52 -17.01 15.44
N LYS A 80 8.79 -16.80 15.79
CA LYS A 80 9.35 -17.21 17.08
C LYS A 80 8.65 -16.53 18.25
N ALA A 81 8.31 -15.24 18.12
CA ALA A 81 7.75 -14.44 19.22
C ALA A 81 6.22 -14.56 19.32
N LEU A 82 5.51 -14.68 18.18
CA LEU A 82 4.05 -14.56 18.10
C LEU A 82 3.38 -15.84 17.54
N GLY A 83 4.14 -16.80 17.06
CA GLY A 83 3.66 -18.11 16.60
C GLY A 83 3.01 -18.12 15.22
N ARG A 84 2.69 -16.95 14.63
CA ARG A 84 1.89 -16.84 13.41
C ARG A 84 2.18 -15.57 12.61
N VAL A 85 1.72 -15.56 11.36
CA VAL A 85 1.59 -14.37 10.50
C VAL A 85 0.27 -14.50 9.74
N ASP A 86 -0.70 -13.62 9.99
CA ASP A 86 -2.02 -13.67 9.36
C ASP A 86 -2.15 -12.73 8.18
N VAL A 87 -1.52 -11.56 8.28
CA VAL A 87 -1.62 -10.51 7.28
C VAL A 87 -0.21 -10.02 6.91
N LEU A 88 0.04 -9.88 5.62
CA LEU A 88 1.19 -9.16 5.09
C LEU A 88 0.69 -8.00 4.25
N VAL A 89 1.09 -6.79 4.60
CA VAL A 89 0.89 -5.59 3.78
C VAL A 89 2.23 -5.13 3.22
N ASN A 90 2.46 -5.40 1.95
CA ASN A 90 3.60 -4.89 1.19
C ASN A 90 3.32 -3.46 0.75
N ASN A 91 3.65 -2.49 1.61
CA ASN A 91 3.44 -1.07 1.35
C ASN A 91 4.76 -0.32 1.02
N ALA A 92 5.91 -0.82 1.44
CA ALA A 92 7.20 -0.20 1.12
C ALA A 92 7.32 0.11 -0.37
N GLY A 93 7.73 1.34 -0.69
CA GLY A 93 7.84 1.75 -2.07
C GLY A 93 8.57 3.08 -2.24
N VAL A 94 9.08 3.29 -3.44
CA VAL A 94 9.74 4.51 -3.91
C VAL A 94 9.21 4.89 -5.28
N ALA A 95 9.33 6.17 -5.65
CA ALA A 95 8.83 6.68 -6.92
C ALA A 95 9.77 7.72 -7.58
N PRO A 96 11.10 7.56 -7.55
CA PRO A 96 11.94 8.44 -8.34
C PRO A 96 11.65 8.22 -9.83
N GLY A 97 11.73 9.29 -10.62
CA GLY A 97 11.41 9.23 -12.04
C GLY A 97 12.12 10.30 -12.84
N GLY A 98 11.82 10.33 -14.12
CA GLY A 98 12.36 11.26 -15.12
C GLY A 98 12.03 10.77 -16.53
N PRO A 99 12.39 11.55 -17.56
CA PRO A 99 12.27 11.11 -18.95
C PRO A 99 13.09 9.83 -19.16
N ILE A 100 12.53 8.86 -19.88
CA ILE A 100 13.21 7.56 -20.12
C ILE A 100 14.56 7.75 -20.82
N GLU A 101 14.65 8.71 -21.73
CA GLU A 101 15.87 9.03 -22.46
C GLU A 101 17.09 9.33 -21.55
N THR A 102 16.83 9.91 -20.38
CA THR A 102 17.88 10.33 -19.43
C THR A 102 17.80 9.64 -18.07
N LEU A 103 16.86 8.69 -17.92
CA LEU A 103 16.71 7.96 -16.67
C LEU A 103 17.92 7.06 -16.45
N SER A 104 18.56 7.17 -15.28
CA SER A 104 19.68 6.29 -14.95
C SER A 104 19.23 4.85 -14.65
N GLU A 105 20.10 3.89 -14.91
CA GLU A 105 19.87 2.47 -14.59
C GLU A 105 19.65 2.29 -13.09
N GLU A 106 20.37 3.03 -12.23
CA GLU A 106 20.19 2.98 -10.77
C GLU A 106 18.78 3.43 -10.35
N THR A 107 18.20 4.43 -11.02
CA THR A 107 16.84 4.88 -10.75
C THR A 107 15.81 3.85 -11.21
N TRP A 108 16.06 3.23 -12.36
CA TRP A 108 15.24 2.12 -12.85
C TRP A 108 15.28 0.94 -11.88
N ASP A 109 16.47 0.46 -11.54
CA ASP A 109 16.68 -0.67 -10.64
C ASP A 109 16.11 -0.43 -9.25
N LEU A 110 16.27 0.78 -8.71
CA LEU A 110 15.71 1.14 -7.40
C LEU A 110 14.19 0.98 -7.36
N ASN A 111 13.48 1.40 -8.43
CA ASN A 111 12.03 1.19 -8.52
C ASN A 111 11.65 -0.29 -8.56
N LEU A 112 12.35 -1.09 -9.36
CA LEU A 112 12.06 -2.51 -9.48
C LEU A 112 12.46 -3.28 -8.22
N ASP A 113 13.62 -3.00 -7.66
CA ASP A 113 14.14 -3.70 -6.48
C ASP A 113 13.30 -3.44 -5.24
N VAL A 114 12.90 -2.20 -4.99
CA VAL A 114 12.07 -1.88 -3.82
C VAL A 114 10.63 -2.32 -4.04
N ASN A 115 10.00 -1.84 -5.14
CA ASN A 115 8.55 -1.98 -5.29
C ASN A 115 8.11 -3.40 -5.67
N LEU A 116 8.87 -4.06 -6.58
CA LEU A 116 8.48 -5.37 -7.11
C LEU A 116 9.25 -6.52 -6.44
N LYS A 117 10.59 -6.49 -6.46
CA LYS A 117 11.40 -7.54 -5.85
C LYS A 117 11.23 -7.58 -4.34
N GLY A 118 11.15 -6.42 -3.66
CA GLY A 118 10.88 -6.36 -2.22
C GLY A 118 9.53 -6.99 -1.86
N THR A 119 8.48 -6.70 -2.64
CA THR A 119 7.17 -7.35 -2.51
C THR A 119 7.29 -8.88 -2.67
N PHE A 120 8.01 -9.34 -3.69
CA PHE A 120 8.26 -10.78 -3.90
C PHE A 120 9.01 -11.41 -2.72
N LEU A 121 10.07 -10.78 -2.21
CA LEU A 121 10.86 -11.33 -1.10
C LEU A 121 10.06 -11.46 0.20
N MET A 122 9.26 -10.46 0.53
CA MET A 122 8.37 -10.50 1.70
C MET A 122 7.29 -11.58 1.54
N CYS A 123 6.65 -11.68 0.36
CA CYS A 123 5.70 -12.76 0.09
C CYS A 123 6.38 -14.14 0.26
N GLN A 124 7.58 -14.34 -0.33
CA GLN A 124 8.32 -15.59 -0.22
C GLN A 124 8.63 -15.95 1.23
N ALA A 125 8.91 -14.96 2.09
CA ALA A 125 9.21 -15.19 3.50
C ALA A 125 7.97 -15.65 4.31
N VAL A 126 6.78 -15.07 4.06
CA VAL A 126 5.57 -15.41 4.85
C VAL A 126 4.82 -16.64 4.34
N ILE A 127 4.90 -16.96 3.05
CA ILE A 127 4.14 -18.07 2.43
C ILE A 127 4.29 -19.41 3.18
N PRO A 128 5.48 -19.87 3.58
CA PRO A 128 5.62 -21.13 4.29
C PRO A 128 4.86 -21.15 5.63
N VAL A 129 4.80 -20.02 6.32
CA VAL A 129 4.05 -19.87 7.58
C VAL A 129 2.55 -19.94 7.29
N MET A 130 2.05 -19.13 6.39
CA MET A 130 0.63 -19.07 6.01
C MET A 130 0.12 -20.41 5.45
N LYS A 131 0.96 -21.12 4.67
CA LYS A 131 0.61 -22.48 4.19
C LYS A 131 0.42 -23.48 5.33
N ARG A 132 1.30 -23.47 6.34
CA ARG A 132 1.13 -24.30 7.55
C ARG A 132 -0.14 -23.96 8.32
N GLN A 133 -0.46 -22.68 8.39
CA GLN A 133 -1.69 -22.18 9.03
C GLN A 133 -2.97 -22.50 8.23
N ARG A 134 -2.84 -22.76 6.92
CA ARG A 134 -3.95 -22.88 5.95
C ARG A 134 -4.85 -21.63 5.96
N ALA A 135 -4.26 -20.49 6.19
CA ALA A 135 -4.91 -19.17 6.22
C ALA A 135 -3.86 -18.07 6.05
N GLY A 136 -4.23 -16.99 5.41
CA GLY A 136 -3.40 -15.79 5.24
C GLY A 136 -4.05 -14.74 4.36
N ARG A 137 -3.61 -13.50 4.51
CA ARG A 137 -4.04 -12.34 3.72
C ARG A 137 -2.79 -11.60 3.26
N ILE A 138 -2.55 -11.54 1.96
CA ILE A 138 -1.43 -10.79 1.37
C ILE A 138 -2.02 -9.62 0.59
N ILE A 139 -1.57 -8.40 0.90
CA ILE A 139 -2.10 -7.17 0.34
C ILE A 139 -0.92 -6.32 -0.16
N ASN A 140 -0.82 -6.13 -1.47
CA ASN A 140 0.32 -5.51 -2.13
C ASN A 140 -0.01 -4.08 -2.59
N ALA A 141 0.90 -3.13 -2.39
CA ALA A 141 0.75 -1.77 -2.90
C ALA A 141 1.06 -1.71 -4.41
N ALA A 142 0.02 -1.74 -5.23
CA ALA A 142 0.09 -1.30 -6.62
C ALA A 142 0.02 0.25 -6.71
N SER A 143 -0.63 0.78 -7.71
CA SER A 143 -0.92 2.20 -7.93
C SER A 143 -1.88 2.33 -9.10
N PHE A 144 -2.63 3.43 -9.19
CA PHE A 144 -3.31 3.77 -10.43
C PHE A 144 -2.34 3.85 -11.62
N ALA A 145 -1.06 4.17 -11.37
CA ALA A 145 -0.01 4.20 -12.39
C ALA A 145 0.28 2.83 -13.03
N ALA A 146 -0.17 1.73 -12.41
CA ALA A 146 -0.10 0.41 -13.03
C ALA A 146 -1.02 0.27 -14.26
N ILE A 147 -2.06 1.12 -14.36
CA ILE A 147 -3.02 1.15 -15.48
C ILE A 147 -2.84 2.42 -16.31
N MET A 148 -2.75 3.58 -15.65
CA MET A 148 -2.65 4.89 -16.28
C MET A 148 -1.43 5.65 -15.75
N PRO A 149 -0.25 5.44 -16.36
CA PRO A 149 0.99 6.07 -15.91
C PRO A 149 0.99 7.58 -16.19
N ILE A 150 1.78 8.30 -15.41
CA ILE A 150 2.09 9.72 -15.65
C ILE A 150 3.40 9.79 -16.44
N THR A 151 3.50 10.74 -17.37
CA THR A 151 4.77 11.02 -18.09
C THR A 151 5.91 11.22 -17.08
N GLY A 152 7.04 10.59 -17.33
CA GLY A 152 8.21 10.62 -16.44
C GLY A 152 8.17 9.61 -15.29
N SER A 153 7.12 8.76 -15.19
CA SER A 153 7.02 7.72 -14.16
C SER A 153 7.24 6.29 -14.69
N GLY A 154 7.96 6.12 -15.82
CA GLY A 154 8.05 4.83 -16.52
C GLY A 154 8.54 3.67 -15.65
N ALA A 155 9.64 3.85 -14.92
CA ALA A 155 10.18 2.82 -14.02
C ALA A 155 9.20 2.47 -12.88
N TYR A 156 8.63 3.50 -12.24
CA TYR A 156 7.62 3.32 -11.20
C TYR A 156 6.39 2.58 -11.72
N ALA A 157 5.84 3.02 -12.85
CA ALA A 157 4.66 2.41 -13.46
C ALA A 157 4.91 0.95 -13.84
N ALA A 158 6.07 0.64 -14.43
CA ALA A 158 6.47 -0.73 -14.74
C ALA A 158 6.54 -1.60 -13.47
N SER A 159 7.15 -1.09 -12.39
CA SER A 159 7.22 -1.80 -11.12
C SER A 159 5.83 -2.09 -10.53
N LYS A 160 4.91 -1.12 -10.57
CA LYS A 160 3.55 -1.25 -10.02
C LYS A 160 2.64 -2.11 -10.90
N ALA A 161 2.80 -2.09 -12.23
CA ALA A 161 2.17 -3.03 -13.14
C ALA A 161 2.67 -4.47 -12.85
N GLY A 162 3.98 -4.63 -12.62
CA GLY A 162 4.56 -5.91 -12.18
C GLY A 162 3.94 -6.42 -10.89
N VAL A 163 3.77 -5.59 -9.87
CA VAL A 163 3.09 -5.95 -8.61
C VAL A 163 1.65 -6.40 -8.86
N HIS A 164 0.90 -5.70 -9.73
CA HIS A 164 -0.47 -6.09 -10.07
C HIS A 164 -0.51 -7.50 -10.66
N TYR A 165 0.30 -7.79 -11.68
CA TYR A 165 0.29 -9.11 -12.32
C TYR A 165 0.89 -10.20 -11.44
N PHE A 166 1.92 -9.90 -10.65
CA PHE A 166 2.46 -10.80 -9.63
C PHE A 166 1.37 -11.19 -8.59
N THR A 167 0.56 -10.24 -8.15
CA THR A 167 -0.58 -10.49 -7.24
C THR A 167 -1.54 -11.51 -7.82
N ARG A 168 -1.90 -11.41 -9.09
CA ARG A 168 -2.82 -12.33 -9.77
C ARG A 168 -2.25 -13.73 -9.87
N ALA A 169 -0.98 -13.86 -10.27
CA ALA A 169 -0.30 -15.15 -10.35
C ALA A 169 -0.23 -15.82 -8.97
N LEU A 170 0.19 -15.07 -7.96
CA LEU A 170 0.33 -15.58 -6.59
C LEU A 170 -1.02 -15.97 -5.96
N ALA A 171 -2.10 -15.27 -6.28
CA ALA A 171 -3.45 -15.62 -5.83
C ALA A 171 -3.86 -17.03 -6.35
N GLY A 172 -3.58 -17.34 -7.60
CA GLY A 172 -3.81 -18.66 -8.19
C GLY A 172 -3.00 -19.75 -7.50
N GLU A 173 -1.73 -19.48 -7.18
CA GLU A 173 -0.86 -20.43 -6.51
C GLU A 173 -1.28 -20.73 -5.08
N LEU A 174 -1.85 -19.76 -4.36
CA LEU A 174 -2.09 -19.85 -2.91
C LEU A 174 -3.53 -20.21 -2.53
N GLY A 175 -4.45 -20.22 -3.49
CA GLY A 175 -5.85 -20.60 -3.27
C GLY A 175 -6.04 -21.92 -2.52
N PRO A 176 -5.32 -23.03 -2.85
CA PRO A 176 -5.45 -24.31 -2.14
C PRO A 176 -5.16 -24.26 -0.64
N TRP A 177 -4.47 -23.20 -0.16
CA TRP A 177 -4.16 -22.98 1.26
C TRP A 177 -5.05 -21.95 1.94
N ASN A 178 -6.15 -21.53 1.28
CA ASN A 178 -7.06 -20.51 1.82
C ASN A 178 -6.33 -19.17 2.12
N ILE A 179 -5.38 -18.81 1.26
CA ILE A 179 -4.63 -17.56 1.35
C ILE A 179 -5.13 -16.66 0.23
N THR A 180 -5.64 -15.48 0.58
CA THR A 180 -6.01 -14.48 -0.43
C THR A 180 -4.83 -13.56 -0.73
N VAL A 181 -4.70 -13.16 -1.98
CA VAL A 181 -3.67 -12.21 -2.42
C VAL A 181 -4.33 -11.14 -3.27
N ASN A 182 -4.32 -9.90 -2.79
CA ASN A 182 -4.90 -8.76 -3.48
C ASN A 182 -3.91 -7.61 -3.56
N CYS A 183 -4.18 -6.62 -4.39
CA CYS A 183 -3.46 -5.38 -4.35
C CYS A 183 -4.41 -4.18 -4.34
N TYR A 184 -3.91 -3.06 -3.86
CA TYR A 184 -4.64 -1.80 -3.84
C TYR A 184 -3.93 -0.77 -4.70
N ALA A 185 -4.70 0.09 -5.34
CA ALA A 185 -4.22 1.15 -6.21
C ALA A 185 -4.60 2.51 -5.61
N PRO A 186 -3.76 3.09 -4.74
CA PRO A 186 -4.01 4.43 -4.24
C PRO A 186 -3.91 5.44 -5.37
N GLY A 187 -4.77 6.46 -5.29
CA GLY A 187 -4.73 7.62 -6.16
C GLY A 187 -3.79 8.70 -5.64
N MET A 188 -4.23 9.93 -5.73
CA MET A 188 -3.45 11.09 -5.28
C MET A 188 -3.64 11.30 -3.78
N ILE A 189 -2.89 10.57 -2.98
CA ILE A 189 -2.81 10.70 -1.52
C ILE A 189 -1.58 11.54 -1.20
N PRO A 190 -1.70 12.74 -0.60
CA PRO A 190 -0.54 13.53 -0.20
C PRO A 190 0.32 12.79 0.82
N THR A 191 1.59 12.64 0.50
CA THR A 191 2.61 12.04 1.35
C THR A 191 3.94 12.72 1.07
N ASP A 192 4.93 12.52 1.92
CA ASP A 192 6.29 13.04 1.71
C ASP A 192 6.95 12.54 0.42
N ILE A 193 6.44 11.42 -0.14
CA ILE A 193 7.00 10.85 -1.38
C ILE A 193 6.63 11.69 -2.61
N ASN A 194 5.45 12.30 -2.62
CA ASN A 194 4.91 12.92 -3.84
C ASN A 194 4.77 14.44 -3.77
N GLY A 195 4.77 15.04 -2.57
CA GLY A 195 4.75 16.49 -2.38
C GLY A 195 3.56 17.24 -3.04
N PHE A 196 2.42 16.56 -3.29
CA PHE A 196 1.30 17.15 -4.04
C PHE A 196 0.80 18.45 -3.45
N THR A 197 0.73 18.59 -2.15
CA THR A 197 0.25 19.80 -1.45
C THR A 197 1.27 20.95 -1.47
N GLN A 198 2.51 20.66 -1.84
CA GLN A 198 3.59 21.65 -1.95
C GLN A 198 3.70 22.25 -3.36
N LEU A 199 2.96 21.69 -4.33
CA LEU A 199 2.93 22.21 -5.70
C LEU A 199 2.24 23.59 -5.76
N PRO A 200 2.57 24.44 -6.75
CA PRO A 200 1.80 25.65 -7.04
C PRO A 200 0.31 25.36 -7.23
N ARG A 201 -0.57 26.26 -6.80
CA ARG A 201 -2.02 26.07 -6.79
C ARG A 201 -2.60 25.68 -8.16
N ASP A 202 -2.08 26.29 -9.24
CA ASP A 202 -2.50 25.96 -10.62
C ASP A 202 -2.16 24.52 -11.00
N ARG A 203 -1.02 23.99 -10.55
CA ARG A 203 -0.64 22.59 -10.74
C ARG A 203 -1.49 21.66 -9.90
N GLN A 204 -1.76 22.01 -8.63
CA GLN A 204 -2.66 21.24 -7.79
C GLN A 204 -4.04 21.13 -8.43
N ARG A 205 -4.61 22.25 -8.90
CA ARG A 205 -5.91 22.29 -9.58
C ARG A 205 -5.94 21.38 -10.81
N ARG A 206 -4.92 21.42 -11.68
CA ARG A 206 -4.83 20.52 -12.86
C ARG A 206 -4.81 19.05 -12.47
N LEU A 207 -4.15 18.69 -11.38
CA LEU A 207 -4.15 17.31 -10.87
C LEU A 207 -5.52 16.91 -10.33
N LEU A 208 -6.15 17.77 -9.54
CA LEU A 208 -7.49 17.54 -8.99
C LEU A 208 -8.55 17.44 -10.08
N ASP A 209 -8.44 18.22 -11.17
CA ASP A 209 -9.34 18.14 -12.32
C ASP A 209 -9.30 16.78 -13.05
N THR A 210 -8.33 15.92 -12.74
CA THR A 210 -8.26 14.55 -13.25
C THR A 210 -8.94 13.52 -12.33
N LEU A 211 -9.51 13.95 -11.21
CA LEU A 211 -10.18 13.09 -10.23
C LEU A 211 -11.69 13.34 -10.26
N THR A 212 -12.48 12.27 -10.20
CA THR A 212 -13.94 12.39 -10.14
C THR A 212 -14.38 13.15 -8.89
N PHE A 213 -13.76 12.90 -7.74
CA PHE A 213 -14.06 13.62 -6.48
C PHE A 213 -13.38 14.98 -6.34
N ARG A 214 -12.46 15.32 -7.22
CA ARG A 214 -11.74 16.62 -7.27
C ARG A 214 -11.17 17.05 -5.91
N ARG A 215 -10.74 16.11 -5.10
CA ARG A 215 -10.03 16.31 -3.83
C ARG A 215 -8.87 15.32 -3.68
N TRP A 216 -7.93 15.68 -2.85
CA TRP A 216 -6.92 14.72 -2.40
C TRP A 216 -7.58 13.60 -1.60
N GLY A 217 -7.09 12.39 -1.76
CA GLY A 217 -7.47 11.29 -0.89
C GLY A 217 -6.71 11.35 0.44
N GLU A 218 -7.20 10.64 1.42
CA GLU A 218 -6.59 10.51 2.74
C GLU A 218 -5.98 9.12 2.92
N ALA A 219 -4.87 9.03 3.66
CA ALA A 219 -4.23 7.75 3.97
C ALA A 219 -5.22 6.79 4.68
N ARG A 220 -6.13 7.36 5.51
CA ARG A 220 -7.20 6.64 6.19
C ARG A 220 -8.15 5.91 5.24
N GLU A 221 -8.44 6.49 4.08
CA GLU A 221 -9.33 5.85 3.09
C GLU A 221 -8.69 4.58 2.51
N VAL A 222 -7.37 4.59 2.35
CA VAL A 222 -6.60 3.39 1.98
C VAL A 222 -6.56 2.39 3.12
N ALA A 223 -6.26 2.84 4.34
CA ALA A 223 -6.16 1.98 5.51
C ALA A 223 -7.48 1.24 5.81
N ASN A 224 -8.62 1.88 5.62
CA ASN A 224 -9.93 1.25 5.78
C ASN A 224 -10.14 0.07 4.82
N LEU A 225 -9.73 0.21 3.54
CA LEU A 225 -9.75 -0.90 2.59
C LEU A 225 -8.83 -2.04 3.05
N ILE A 226 -7.62 -1.70 3.53
CA ILE A 226 -6.66 -2.71 3.99
C ILE A 226 -7.21 -3.49 5.19
N CYS A 227 -7.84 -2.84 6.16
CA CYS A 227 -8.50 -3.51 7.28
C CYS A 227 -9.60 -4.46 6.82
N PHE A 228 -10.42 -4.04 5.86
CA PHE A 228 -11.44 -4.91 5.26
C PHE A 228 -10.80 -6.13 4.60
N LEU A 229 -9.77 -5.94 3.76
CA LEU A 229 -9.07 -7.04 3.07
C LEU A 229 -8.31 -7.97 4.04
N ALA A 230 -7.86 -7.46 5.18
CA ALA A 230 -7.21 -8.22 6.24
C ALA A 230 -8.19 -9.09 7.04
N SER A 231 -9.47 -8.76 7.03
CA SER A 231 -10.52 -9.43 7.78
C SER A 231 -11.05 -10.68 7.07
N ASP A 232 -11.84 -11.46 7.80
CA ASP A 232 -12.52 -12.63 7.25
C ASP A 232 -13.71 -12.25 6.34
N LEU A 233 -14.16 -10.98 6.40
CA LEU A 233 -15.20 -10.44 5.52
C LEU A 233 -14.79 -10.44 4.03
N ALA A 234 -13.48 -10.35 3.75
CA ALA A 234 -12.91 -10.39 2.41
C ALA A 234 -12.47 -11.79 1.97
N GLY A 235 -12.89 -12.85 2.65
CA GLY A 235 -12.41 -14.22 2.45
C GLY A 235 -12.62 -14.79 1.03
N TYR A 236 -13.52 -14.22 0.23
CA TYR A 236 -13.78 -14.63 -1.17
C TYR A 236 -13.24 -13.64 -2.21
N ILE A 237 -12.43 -12.64 -1.78
CA ILE A 237 -11.81 -11.65 -2.64
C ILE A 237 -10.32 -12.02 -2.80
N THR A 238 -9.91 -12.40 -4.00
CA THR A 238 -8.51 -12.75 -4.29
C THR A 238 -8.17 -12.49 -5.76
N GLY A 239 -6.90 -12.17 -6.04
CA GLY A 239 -6.38 -11.92 -7.39
C GLY A 239 -6.82 -10.58 -7.99
N THR A 240 -7.36 -9.66 -7.20
CA THR A 240 -7.89 -8.38 -7.70
C THR A 240 -7.02 -7.19 -7.30
N MET A 241 -7.11 -6.14 -8.10
CA MET A 241 -6.64 -4.81 -7.76
C MET A 241 -7.85 -3.91 -7.46
N ILE A 242 -7.86 -3.34 -6.26
CA ILE A 242 -8.95 -2.45 -5.83
C ILE A 242 -8.47 -1.00 -5.91
N ASP A 243 -9.19 -0.21 -6.68
CA ASP A 243 -8.92 1.22 -6.88
C ASP A 243 -9.41 2.05 -5.69
N VAL A 244 -8.52 2.86 -5.11
CA VAL A 244 -8.82 3.85 -4.06
C VAL A 244 -8.28 5.20 -4.52
N SER A 245 -8.80 5.70 -5.64
CA SER A 245 -8.20 6.84 -6.35
C SER A 245 -9.10 8.06 -6.48
N GLY A 246 -10.28 8.03 -5.87
CA GLY A 246 -11.24 9.12 -6.06
C GLY A 246 -11.77 9.23 -7.49
N GLY A 247 -11.78 8.07 -8.20
CA GLY A 247 -12.26 7.98 -9.57
C GLY A 247 -11.23 8.39 -10.63
N LYS A 248 -9.93 8.31 -10.34
CA LYS A 248 -8.85 8.57 -11.31
C LYS A 248 -8.95 7.71 -12.55
N LEU A 249 -9.42 6.47 -12.42
CA LEU A 249 -9.56 5.50 -13.51
C LEU A 249 -10.99 5.43 -14.08
N ALA A 250 -11.94 6.20 -13.53
CA ALA A 250 -13.35 6.06 -13.89
C ALA A 250 -13.70 6.71 -15.26
N THR A 251 -13.11 7.85 -15.56
CA THR A 251 -13.39 8.61 -16.79
C THR A 251 -12.21 9.47 -17.22
N GLN A 252 -12.15 9.81 -18.51
CA GLN A 252 -11.05 10.61 -19.06
C GLN A 252 -11.11 12.08 -18.67
N ILE A 253 -12.30 12.67 -18.59
CA ILE A 253 -12.50 14.12 -18.38
C ILE A 253 -13.55 14.33 -17.28
N PRO A 254 -13.23 14.01 -16.00
CA PRO A 254 -14.18 14.16 -14.90
C PRO A 254 -14.58 15.62 -14.65
N ARG A 255 -13.75 16.59 -15.06
CA ARG A 255 -14.00 18.01 -14.91
C ARG A 255 -15.31 18.48 -15.57
N LEU A 256 -15.75 17.88 -16.68
CA LEU A 256 -16.99 18.25 -17.35
C LEU A 256 -18.22 18.18 -16.44
N ALA A 257 -18.29 17.18 -15.56
CA ALA A 257 -19.38 17.06 -14.57
C ALA A 257 -19.33 18.19 -13.52
N TRP A 258 -18.13 18.61 -13.13
CA TRP A 258 -17.94 19.74 -12.21
C TRP A 258 -18.30 21.08 -12.84
N GLU A 259 -17.99 21.28 -14.13
CA GLU A 259 -18.38 22.48 -14.89
C GLU A 259 -19.89 22.56 -15.04
N ALA A 260 -20.57 21.45 -15.30
CA ALA A 260 -22.04 21.41 -15.34
C ALA A 260 -22.67 21.73 -13.99
N ALA A 261 -22.19 21.09 -12.90
CA ALA A 261 -22.68 21.33 -11.55
C ALA A 261 -22.41 22.78 -11.07
N ALA A 262 -21.32 23.38 -11.49
CA ALA A 262 -21.04 24.78 -11.21
C ALA A 262 -21.99 25.73 -11.95
N ALA A 263 -22.37 25.42 -13.20
CA ALA A 263 -23.36 26.17 -13.95
C ALA A 263 -24.75 26.11 -13.31
N GLU A 264 -25.05 25.02 -12.59
CA GLU A 264 -26.28 24.85 -11.80
C GLU A 264 -26.18 25.46 -10.38
N GLY A 265 -25.03 26.00 -10.00
CA GLY A 265 -24.80 26.59 -8.67
C GLY A 265 -24.64 25.58 -7.53
N VAL A 266 -24.41 24.30 -7.85
CA VAL A 266 -24.25 23.21 -6.85
C VAL A 266 -22.87 23.23 -6.21
N VAL A 267 -21.82 23.59 -6.97
CA VAL A 267 -20.41 23.61 -6.52
C VAL A 267 -19.69 24.86 -7.03
N SER A 268 -18.55 25.21 -6.42
CA SER A 268 -17.59 26.17 -6.98
C SER A 268 -16.44 25.42 -7.64
N LEU A 269 -15.88 25.99 -8.71
CA LEU A 269 -14.67 25.50 -9.36
C LEU A 269 -13.38 26.09 -8.76
N ASP A 270 -13.51 27.13 -7.92
CA ASP A 270 -12.40 27.83 -7.26
C ASP A 270 -11.84 27.08 -6.04
#